data_8ba95b8da5bc769cd319700d45cd9839
#
_entry.id   8ba95b8da5bc769cd319700d45cd9839
#
_cell.length_a   1.000
_cell.length_b   1.000
_cell.length_c   1.000
_cell.angle_alpha   90.00
_cell.angle_beta   90.00
_cell.angle_gamma   90.00
#
_symmetry.space_group_name_H-M   'P 1'
#
loop_
_entity.id
_entity.type
_entity.pdbx_description
1 polymer ?
#
loop_
_entity_poly.entity_id
_entity_poly.type
_entity_poly.pdbx_seq_one_letter_code
_entity_poly.pdbx_strand_id
1 'polypeptide(L)'
;MNHFQRNRFLFHLLYLMAPRVSEVSSHSMNSFRLYRGQWWWFVLGKGEKQGKIPASDEMLGALMQYREHLGLTPLPPEDDHSPLLRSISGGKGISANMVYRQVKTVVKEAAESIKLDNPIQASILEKASTHWFRHTSVTHGDDAGIDLKYLTRSARHEKIETTAIYQHAEDDLWHKAWQKLKF
;
A
#
# COMPACT_ATOMS: atom_id res chain seq x y z
N MET A 1 -15.73 14.87 -5.26
CA MET A 1 -14.53 14.27 -4.59
C MET A 1 -13.32 14.50 -5.49
N ASN A 2 -12.25 15.08 -4.96
CA ASN A 2 -11.04 15.34 -5.74
C ASN A 2 -10.30 14.01 -5.99
N HIS A 3 -10.04 13.67 -7.25
CA HIS A 3 -9.28 12.47 -7.63
C HIS A 3 -7.87 12.44 -7.02
N PHE A 4 -7.29 13.60 -6.77
CA PHE A 4 -5.91 13.75 -6.30
C PHE A 4 -5.67 13.04 -4.97
N GLN A 5 -6.44 13.31 -3.92
CA GLN A 5 -6.20 12.71 -2.59
C GLN A 5 -6.41 11.18 -2.61
N ARG A 6 -7.41 10.70 -3.35
CA ARG A 6 -7.61 9.27 -3.52
C ARG A 6 -6.45 8.61 -4.27
N ASN A 7 -5.98 9.21 -5.35
CA ASN A 7 -4.86 8.68 -6.13
C ASN A 7 -3.57 8.72 -5.30
N ARG A 8 -3.32 9.83 -4.61
CA ARG A 8 -2.17 9.96 -3.70
C ARG A 8 -2.16 8.80 -2.68
N PHE A 9 -3.26 8.58 -1.97
CA PHE A 9 -3.39 7.48 -1.02
C PHE A 9 -3.18 6.11 -1.71
N LEU A 10 -3.80 5.88 -2.87
CA LEU A 10 -3.63 4.63 -3.62
C LEU A 10 -2.17 4.36 -3.97
N PHE A 11 -1.43 5.35 -4.47
CA PHE A 11 -0.04 5.17 -4.87
C PHE A 11 0.89 4.96 -3.66
N HIS A 12 0.66 5.66 -2.55
CA HIS A 12 1.37 5.38 -1.28
C HIS A 12 1.09 3.95 -0.80
N LEU A 13 -0.17 3.54 -0.83
CA LEU A 13 -0.56 2.18 -0.44
C LEU A 13 0.13 1.12 -1.31
N LEU A 14 0.10 1.29 -2.65
CA LEU A 14 0.72 0.35 -3.58
C LEU A 14 2.24 0.26 -3.40
N TYR A 15 2.90 1.37 -3.14
CA TYR A 15 4.35 1.42 -2.99
C TYR A 15 4.80 1.05 -1.58
N LEU A 16 4.26 1.68 -0.53
CA LEU A 16 4.73 1.47 0.84
C LEU A 16 4.25 0.14 1.46
N MET A 17 3.13 -0.40 1.00
CA MET A 17 2.54 -1.62 1.56
C MET A 17 2.63 -2.82 0.62
N ALA A 18 3.04 -2.60 -0.63
CA ALA A 18 3.21 -3.63 -1.66
C ALA A 18 2.02 -4.63 -1.75
N PRO A 19 0.73 -4.19 -1.74
CA PRO A 19 -0.42 -5.07 -1.76
C PRO A 19 -0.60 -5.79 -3.09
N ARG A 20 -1.38 -6.87 -3.06
CA ARG A 20 -2.07 -7.34 -4.28
C ARG A 20 -3.25 -6.43 -4.58
N VAL A 21 -3.57 -6.22 -5.84
CA VAL A 21 -4.69 -5.34 -6.24
C VAL A 21 -6.04 -5.78 -5.64
N SER A 22 -6.25 -7.08 -5.47
CA SER A 22 -7.44 -7.63 -4.82
C SER A 22 -7.53 -7.23 -3.34
N GLU A 23 -6.40 -7.12 -2.65
CA GLU A 23 -6.35 -6.72 -1.25
C GLU A 23 -6.75 -5.25 -1.07
N VAL A 24 -6.35 -4.38 -2.02
CA VAL A 24 -6.77 -2.97 -2.02
C VAL A 24 -8.30 -2.83 -2.12
N SER A 25 -8.92 -3.69 -2.92
CA SER A 25 -10.37 -3.61 -3.18
C SER A 25 -11.25 -4.34 -2.17
N SER A 26 -10.68 -5.31 -1.42
CA SER A 26 -11.45 -6.15 -0.49
C SER A 26 -11.39 -5.72 0.96
N HIS A 27 -10.49 -4.79 1.31
CA HIS A 27 -10.31 -4.37 2.69
C HIS A 27 -11.08 -3.08 3.01
N SER A 28 -11.38 -2.92 4.30
CA SER A 28 -11.99 -1.74 4.90
C SER A 28 -10.97 -0.90 5.67
N MET A 29 -11.35 0.31 6.06
CA MET A 29 -10.48 1.25 6.79
C MET A 29 -9.97 0.66 8.10
N ASN A 30 -10.78 -0.11 8.83
CA ASN A 30 -10.39 -0.76 10.08
C ASN A 30 -9.38 -1.90 9.91
N SER A 31 -8.94 -2.19 8.69
CA SER A 31 -7.77 -3.05 8.46
C SER A 31 -6.46 -2.41 8.89
N PHE A 32 -6.41 -1.07 8.96
CA PHE A 32 -5.35 -0.35 9.66
C PHE A 32 -5.69 -0.30 11.15
N ARG A 33 -4.82 -0.88 11.99
CA ARG A 33 -5.06 -1.03 13.44
C ARG A 33 -3.82 -0.70 14.24
N LEU A 34 -4.06 -0.14 15.41
CA LEU A 34 -3.02 -0.01 16.43
C LEU A 34 -2.82 -1.39 17.09
N TYR A 35 -1.60 -1.90 17.04
CA TYR A 35 -1.22 -3.15 17.69
C TYR A 35 0.13 -2.97 18.40
N ARG A 36 0.17 -3.18 19.70
CA ARG A 36 1.36 -2.98 20.54
C ARG A 36 1.99 -1.60 20.42
N GLY A 37 1.16 -0.56 20.40
CA GLY A 37 1.62 0.83 20.28
C GLY A 37 2.09 1.25 18.91
N GLN A 38 1.97 0.40 17.88
CA GLN A 38 2.38 0.65 16.50
C GLN A 38 1.22 0.40 15.53
N TRP A 39 1.18 1.14 14.43
CA TRP A 39 0.16 0.96 13.41
C TRP A 39 0.57 -0.10 12.38
N TRP A 40 -0.38 -0.97 12.07
CA TRP A 40 -0.23 -2.07 11.14
C TRP A 40 -1.42 -2.14 10.19
N TRP A 41 -1.17 -2.55 8.96
CA TRP A 41 -2.22 -2.96 8.05
C TRP A 41 -2.39 -4.48 8.12
N PHE A 42 -3.55 -4.93 8.60
CA PHE A 42 -3.92 -6.34 8.67
C PHE A 42 -4.56 -6.75 7.36
N VAL A 43 -4.00 -7.75 6.71
CA VAL A 43 -4.35 -8.16 5.36
C VAL A 43 -4.81 -9.60 5.36
N LEU A 44 -5.95 -9.84 4.71
CA LEU A 44 -6.42 -11.19 4.41
C LEU A 44 -6.01 -11.52 2.96
N GLY A 45 -5.06 -12.44 2.82
CA GLY A 45 -4.52 -12.86 1.53
C GLY A 45 -5.27 -14.05 0.90
N LYS A 46 -4.78 -14.54 -0.22
CA LYS A 46 -5.32 -15.72 -0.89
C LYS A 46 -5.33 -16.92 0.05
N GLY A 47 -6.48 -17.63 0.12
CA GLY A 47 -6.66 -18.77 1.01
C GLY A 47 -6.85 -18.40 2.48
N GLU A 48 -7.41 -17.20 2.74
CA GLU A 48 -7.70 -16.68 4.09
C GLU A 48 -6.48 -16.56 5.02
N LYS A 49 -5.28 -16.58 4.44
CA LYS A 49 -4.05 -16.38 5.22
C LYS A 49 -3.99 -14.95 5.73
N GLN A 50 -4.02 -14.81 7.05
CA GLN A 50 -3.85 -13.52 7.71
C GLN A 50 -2.39 -13.08 7.67
N GLY A 51 -2.15 -11.81 7.37
CA GLY A 51 -0.86 -11.16 7.42
C GLY A 51 -0.99 -9.76 8.02
N LYS A 52 0.13 -9.19 8.42
CA LYS A 52 0.20 -7.79 8.82
C LYS A 52 1.43 -7.15 8.20
N ILE A 53 1.33 -5.88 7.87
CA ILE A 53 2.41 -5.07 7.29
C ILE A 53 2.55 -3.83 8.15
N PRO A 54 3.77 -3.43 8.56
CA PRO A 54 3.98 -2.20 9.32
C PRO A 54 3.53 -1.00 8.51
N ALA A 55 2.74 -0.11 9.12
CA ALA A 55 2.39 1.17 8.51
C ALA A 55 3.43 2.21 8.92
N SER A 56 4.25 2.67 7.97
CA SER A 56 5.21 3.76 8.20
C SER A 56 4.49 5.07 8.48
N ASP A 57 5.20 6.03 9.10
CA ASP A 57 4.65 7.37 9.36
C ASP A 57 4.19 8.05 8.07
N GLU A 58 4.91 7.82 6.97
CA GLU A 58 4.53 8.34 5.65
C GLU A 58 3.22 7.71 5.15
N MET A 59 3.04 6.39 5.34
CA MET A 59 1.78 5.71 5.01
C MET A 59 0.62 6.24 5.85
N LEU A 60 0.83 6.42 7.14
CA LEU A 60 -0.17 6.98 8.04
C LEU A 60 -0.53 8.42 7.65
N GLY A 61 0.45 9.25 7.30
CA GLY A 61 0.22 10.60 6.79
C GLY A 61 -0.65 10.61 5.54
N ALA A 62 -0.41 9.71 4.59
CA ALA A 62 -1.23 9.58 3.39
C ALA A 62 -2.66 9.07 3.71
N LEU A 63 -2.81 8.13 4.64
CA LEU A 63 -4.10 7.65 5.12
C LEU A 63 -4.90 8.76 5.79
N MET A 64 -4.26 9.51 6.71
CA MET A 64 -4.91 10.61 7.45
C MET A 64 -5.44 11.68 6.50
N GLN A 65 -4.63 12.15 5.54
CA GLN A 65 -5.06 13.14 4.55
C GLN A 65 -6.20 12.65 3.66
N TYR A 66 -6.17 11.36 3.27
CA TYR A 66 -7.26 10.79 2.50
C TYR A 66 -8.56 10.70 3.32
N ARG A 67 -8.48 10.30 4.59
CA ARG A 67 -9.63 10.22 5.49
C ARG A 67 -10.23 11.58 5.80
N GLU A 68 -9.40 12.57 6.09
CA GLU A 68 -9.83 13.96 6.29
C GLU A 68 -10.54 14.51 5.04
N HIS A 69 -10.02 14.21 3.85
CA HIS A 69 -10.69 14.57 2.60
C HIS A 69 -12.08 13.91 2.44
N LEU A 70 -12.28 12.75 3.06
CA LEU A 70 -13.58 12.07 3.11
C LEU A 70 -14.50 12.59 4.24
N GLY A 71 -14.06 13.55 5.05
CA GLY A 71 -14.79 14.05 6.22
C GLY A 71 -14.79 13.05 7.39
N LEU A 72 -13.79 12.16 7.46
CA LEU A 72 -13.63 11.15 8.50
C LEU A 72 -12.56 11.58 9.51
N THR A 73 -12.53 10.92 10.68
CA THR A 73 -11.42 11.06 11.64
C THR A 73 -10.09 10.69 11.00
N PRO A 74 -8.96 11.33 11.36
CA PRO A 74 -7.66 11.09 10.71
C PRO A 74 -7.25 9.63 10.68
N LEU A 75 -7.41 8.92 11.79
CA LEU A 75 -7.14 7.48 11.90
C LEU A 75 -8.44 6.69 12.04
N PRO A 76 -8.50 5.47 11.49
CA PRO A 76 -9.72 4.66 11.53
C PRO A 76 -9.95 4.10 12.94
N PRO A 77 -11.17 4.22 13.49
CA PRO A 77 -11.58 3.44 14.64
C PRO A 77 -11.78 1.95 14.25
N GLU A 78 -11.81 1.07 15.26
CA GLU A 78 -11.90 -0.38 15.04
C GLU A 78 -13.20 -0.83 14.34
N ASP A 79 -14.26 -0.04 14.46
CA ASP A 79 -15.57 -0.26 13.86
C ASP A 79 -15.77 0.43 12.50
N ASP A 80 -14.71 1.02 11.91
CA ASP A 80 -14.82 1.64 10.58
C ASP A 80 -14.76 0.60 9.46
N HIS A 81 -15.92 0.04 9.12
CA HIS A 81 -16.08 -0.92 8.03
C HIS A 81 -16.19 -0.27 6.64
N SER A 82 -15.97 1.03 6.53
CA SER A 82 -16.00 1.70 5.23
C SER A 82 -14.88 1.19 4.32
N PRO A 83 -15.11 1.14 2.99
CA PRO A 83 -14.11 0.63 2.06
C PRO A 83 -12.79 1.38 2.14
N LEU A 84 -11.68 0.64 2.09
CA LEU A 84 -10.33 1.20 2.12
C LEU A 84 -10.12 2.23 1.00
N LEU A 85 -10.65 1.97 -0.19
CA LEU A 85 -10.62 2.90 -1.31
C LEU A 85 -12.04 3.09 -1.87
N ARG A 86 -12.55 4.32 -1.78
CA ARG A 86 -13.92 4.65 -2.21
C ARG A 86 -14.00 5.11 -3.65
N SER A 87 -15.12 4.80 -4.31
CA SER A 87 -15.44 5.38 -5.62
C SER A 87 -15.75 6.88 -5.47
N ILE A 88 -15.57 7.62 -6.56
CA ILE A 88 -15.80 9.07 -6.58
C ILE A 88 -17.31 9.38 -6.55
N SER A 89 -18.11 8.50 -7.13
CA SER A 89 -19.54 8.70 -7.32
C SER A 89 -20.43 8.28 -6.15
N GLY A 90 -19.86 7.85 -5.02
CA GLY A 90 -20.71 7.57 -3.85
C GLY A 90 -20.27 6.45 -2.93
N GLY A 91 -19.36 6.65 -2.03
CA GLY A 91 -19.15 5.87 -0.81
C GLY A 91 -18.86 4.36 -0.93
N LYS A 92 -19.15 3.73 -2.05
CA LYS A 92 -18.88 2.31 -2.33
C LYS A 92 -17.41 2.07 -2.59
N GLY A 93 -16.91 0.89 -2.24
CA GLY A 93 -15.57 0.45 -2.59
C GLY A 93 -15.40 0.32 -4.12
N ILE A 94 -14.15 0.36 -4.58
CA ILE A 94 -13.83 0.11 -5.98
C ILE A 94 -13.31 -1.30 -6.19
N SER A 95 -13.62 -1.89 -7.34
CA SER A 95 -13.15 -3.23 -7.69
C SER A 95 -11.67 -3.25 -8.05
N ALA A 96 -11.06 -4.43 -7.99
CA ALA A 96 -9.66 -4.64 -8.41
C ALA A 96 -9.41 -4.15 -9.85
N ASN A 97 -10.36 -4.36 -10.75
CA ASN A 97 -10.28 -3.87 -12.14
C ASN A 97 -10.30 -2.33 -12.20
N MET A 98 -11.12 -1.68 -11.36
CA MET A 98 -11.13 -0.21 -11.28
C MET A 98 -9.83 0.34 -10.70
N VAL A 99 -9.24 -0.32 -9.68
CA VAL A 99 -7.90 0.03 -9.17
C VAL A 99 -6.86 -0.07 -10.28
N TYR A 100 -6.84 -1.19 -11.01
CA TYR A 100 -5.92 -1.39 -12.13
C TYR A 100 -6.06 -0.29 -13.20
N ARG A 101 -7.30 -0.01 -13.63
CA ARG A 101 -7.58 1.04 -14.63
C ARG A 101 -7.13 2.42 -14.15
N GLN A 102 -7.38 2.74 -12.87
CA GLN A 102 -6.96 4.02 -12.29
C GLN A 102 -5.43 4.18 -12.31
N VAL A 103 -4.69 3.13 -11.95
CA VAL A 103 -3.23 3.13 -12.03
C VAL A 103 -2.77 3.33 -13.47
N LYS A 104 -3.35 2.60 -14.43
CA LYS A 104 -2.99 2.75 -15.86
C LYS A 104 -3.28 4.16 -16.39
N THR A 105 -4.37 4.80 -15.97
CA THR A 105 -4.68 6.17 -16.34
C THR A 105 -3.62 7.15 -15.85
N VAL A 106 -3.32 7.12 -14.54
CA VAL A 106 -2.32 8.03 -13.95
C VAL A 106 -0.92 7.81 -14.55
N VAL A 107 -0.53 6.54 -14.71
CA VAL A 107 0.77 6.18 -15.31
C VAL A 107 0.88 6.70 -16.76
N LYS A 108 -0.20 6.58 -17.54
CA LYS A 108 -0.23 7.11 -18.92
C LYS A 108 -0.13 8.63 -18.93
N GLU A 109 -0.87 9.33 -18.09
CA GLU A 109 -0.79 10.79 -17.96
C GLU A 109 0.64 11.24 -17.56
N ALA A 110 1.26 10.54 -16.61
CA ALA A 110 2.64 10.81 -16.21
C ALA A 110 3.65 10.54 -17.35
N ALA A 111 3.47 9.45 -18.11
CA ALA A 111 4.31 9.15 -19.25
C ALA A 111 4.20 10.21 -20.34
N GLU A 112 2.99 10.66 -20.68
CA GLU A 112 2.77 11.73 -21.66
C GLU A 112 3.41 13.05 -21.20
N SER A 113 3.40 13.36 -19.88
CA SER A 113 3.99 14.60 -19.36
C SER A 113 5.51 14.69 -19.51
N ILE A 114 6.22 13.55 -19.58
CA ILE A 114 7.68 13.51 -19.74
C ILE A 114 8.14 13.09 -21.14
N LYS A 115 7.20 12.80 -22.03
CA LYS A 115 7.49 12.17 -23.33
C LYS A 115 8.39 13.02 -24.24
N LEU A 116 8.24 14.33 -24.21
CA LEU A 116 9.05 15.25 -25.01
C LEU A 116 10.49 15.34 -24.47
N ASP A 117 10.65 15.35 -23.17
CA ASP A 117 11.96 15.52 -22.53
C ASP A 117 12.70 14.18 -22.40
N ASN A 118 11.96 13.07 -22.19
CA ASN A 118 12.54 11.75 -21.99
C ASN A 118 11.67 10.63 -22.57
N PRO A 119 11.68 10.43 -23.89
CA PRO A 119 10.82 9.46 -24.57
C PRO A 119 11.11 8.00 -24.16
N ILE A 120 12.36 7.68 -23.78
CA ILE A 120 12.73 6.33 -23.33
C ILE A 120 12.07 6.04 -21.97
N GLN A 121 12.19 6.94 -21.00
CA GLN A 121 11.54 6.76 -19.70
C GLN A 121 10.03 6.78 -19.80
N ALA A 122 9.45 7.63 -20.66
CA ALA A 122 8.02 7.62 -20.93
C ALA A 122 7.54 6.24 -21.39
N SER A 123 8.25 5.64 -22.37
CA SER A 123 7.92 4.29 -22.87
C SER A 123 8.04 3.20 -21.79
N ILE A 124 9.00 3.32 -20.87
CA ILE A 124 9.15 2.42 -19.72
C ILE A 124 7.97 2.62 -18.76
N LEU A 125 7.65 3.86 -18.42
CA LEU A 125 6.59 4.20 -17.48
C LEU A 125 5.21 3.73 -17.97
N GLU A 126 4.90 3.82 -19.25
CA GLU A 126 3.65 3.31 -19.85
C GLU A 126 3.40 1.83 -19.57
N LYS A 127 4.46 1.03 -19.37
CA LYS A 127 4.37 -0.39 -19.05
C LYS A 127 4.04 -0.65 -17.57
N ALA A 128 4.19 0.35 -16.71
CA ALA A 128 3.98 0.19 -15.29
C ALA A 128 2.54 -0.26 -14.97
N SER A 129 2.42 -1.10 -13.97
CA SER A 129 1.16 -1.70 -13.51
C SER A 129 1.16 -1.80 -11.98
N THR A 130 0.04 -2.20 -11.38
CA THR A 130 -0.03 -2.44 -9.94
C THR A 130 1.01 -3.45 -9.44
N HIS A 131 1.34 -4.45 -10.26
CA HIS A 131 2.36 -5.44 -9.92
C HIS A 131 3.77 -4.84 -9.93
N TRP A 132 4.01 -3.88 -10.82
CA TRP A 132 5.29 -3.18 -10.92
C TRP A 132 5.60 -2.38 -9.64
N PHE A 133 4.61 -1.69 -9.07
CA PHE A 133 4.76 -0.99 -7.79
C PHE A 133 5.22 -1.91 -6.67
N ARG A 134 4.69 -3.12 -6.62
CA ARG A 134 5.09 -4.12 -5.64
C ARG A 134 6.54 -4.59 -5.82
N HIS A 135 6.98 -4.83 -7.07
CA HIS A 135 8.38 -5.16 -7.35
C HIS A 135 9.30 -4.00 -6.99
N THR A 136 8.96 -2.78 -7.41
CA THR A 136 9.73 -1.57 -7.11
C THR A 136 9.84 -1.35 -5.60
N SER A 137 8.76 -1.54 -4.84
CA SER A 137 8.75 -1.45 -3.38
C SER A 137 9.77 -2.39 -2.75
N VAL A 138 9.81 -3.65 -3.18
CA VAL A 138 10.74 -4.65 -2.65
C VAL A 138 12.19 -4.31 -3.02
N THR A 139 12.45 -3.91 -4.27
CA THR A 139 13.79 -3.52 -4.73
C THR A 139 14.30 -2.29 -3.97
N HIS A 140 13.48 -1.23 -3.89
CA HIS A 140 13.87 -0.02 -3.16
C HIS A 140 14.00 -0.26 -1.65
N GLY A 141 13.22 -1.18 -1.10
CA GLY A 141 13.38 -1.60 0.30
C GLY A 141 14.71 -2.28 0.55
N ASP A 142 15.16 -3.14 -0.36
CA ASP A 142 16.48 -3.77 -0.31
C ASP A 142 17.59 -2.72 -0.43
N ASP A 143 17.51 -1.83 -1.41
CA ASP A 143 18.42 -0.69 -1.58
C ASP A 143 18.48 0.21 -0.34
N ALA A 144 17.36 0.39 0.37
CA ALA A 144 17.28 1.12 1.63
C ALA A 144 17.83 0.35 2.84
N GLY A 145 18.32 -0.89 2.64
CA GLY A 145 18.87 -1.75 3.67
C GLY A 145 17.81 -2.33 4.62
N ILE A 146 16.60 -2.59 4.12
CA ILE A 146 15.60 -3.39 4.85
C ILE A 146 15.97 -4.86 4.64
N ASP A 147 16.11 -5.60 5.74
CA ASP A 147 16.46 -7.02 5.70
C ASP A 147 15.47 -7.80 4.81
N LEU A 148 15.99 -8.66 3.93
CA LEU A 148 15.21 -9.44 2.98
C LEU A 148 14.08 -10.26 3.63
N LYS A 149 14.28 -10.71 4.87
CA LYS A 149 13.24 -11.42 5.64
C LYS A 149 12.00 -10.56 5.88
N TYR A 150 12.17 -9.25 6.13
CA TYR A 150 11.06 -8.32 6.32
C TYR A 150 10.40 -7.96 5.01
N LEU A 151 11.16 -7.79 3.94
CA LEU A 151 10.63 -7.56 2.58
C LEU A 151 9.80 -8.75 2.11
N THR A 152 10.31 -9.97 2.28
CA THR A 152 9.60 -11.21 1.92
C THR A 152 8.32 -11.36 2.74
N ARG A 153 8.36 -11.04 4.04
CA ARG A 153 7.20 -11.09 4.93
C ARG A 153 6.14 -10.06 4.54
N SER A 154 6.54 -8.82 4.23
CA SER A 154 5.65 -7.76 3.74
C SER A 154 5.02 -8.11 2.41
N ALA A 155 5.82 -8.65 1.49
CA ALA A 155 5.36 -9.12 0.20
C ALA A 155 4.54 -10.42 0.28
N ARG A 156 4.50 -11.11 1.44
CA ARG A 156 3.75 -12.36 1.64
C ARG A 156 4.02 -13.40 0.54
N HIS A 157 5.30 -13.60 0.21
CA HIS A 157 5.72 -14.69 -0.67
C HIS A 157 5.58 -16.02 0.05
N GLU A 158 5.02 -17.03 -0.63
CA GLU A 158 4.56 -18.32 -0.05
C GLU A 158 5.64 -19.23 0.56
N LYS A 159 6.90 -18.85 0.54
CA LYS A 159 8.00 -19.68 1.05
C LYS A 159 8.84 -18.92 2.06
N ILE A 160 8.49 -19.00 3.31
CA ILE A 160 9.41 -19.10 4.46
C ILE A 160 8.53 -19.44 5.68
N GLU A 161 8.55 -20.71 6.07
CA GLU A 161 8.13 -21.16 7.40
C GLU A 161 9.22 -20.77 8.38
N THR A 162 8.90 -19.98 9.38
CA THR A 162 9.74 -19.83 10.56
C THR A 162 8.90 -19.55 11.81
N THR A 163 9.08 -20.38 12.74
CA THR A 163 8.64 -20.64 14.09
C THR A 163 8.20 -19.44 14.93
N ALA A 164 7.05 -19.58 15.57
CA ALA A 164 6.29 -18.60 16.37
C ALA A 164 6.97 -18.01 17.63
N ILE A 165 8.16 -18.45 18.01
CA ILE A 165 8.79 -18.12 19.31
C ILE A 165 9.55 -16.78 19.30
N TYR A 166 9.97 -16.27 18.12
CA TYR A 166 10.74 -15.02 18.01
C TYR A 166 9.92 -13.80 17.55
N GLN A 167 8.61 -13.93 17.45
CA GLN A 167 7.74 -12.93 16.78
C GLN A 167 7.74 -11.54 17.43
N HIS A 168 7.99 -11.41 18.73
CA HIS A 168 7.74 -10.15 19.43
C HIS A 168 8.88 -9.12 19.26
N ALA A 169 10.13 -9.55 19.43
CA ALA A 169 11.29 -8.70 19.18
C ALA A 169 11.48 -8.39 17.68
N GLU A 170 11.09 -9.34 16.80
CA GLU A 170 11.14 -9.16 15.35
C GLU A 170 10.12 -8.16 14.83
N ASP A 171 8.94 -8.06 15.43
CA ASP A 171 7.91 -7.10 14.98
C ASP A 171 8.38 -5.64 15.19
N ASP A 172 9.01 -5.34 16.30
CA ASP A 172 9.55 -4.00 16.59
C ASP A 172 10.70 -3.64 15.63
N LEU A 173 11.60 -4.58 15.39
CA LEU A 173 12.69 -4.40 14.41
C LEU A 173 12.15 -4.25 12.98
N TRP A 174 11.14 -5.03 12.63
CA TRP A 174 10.48 -4.92 11.33
C TRP A 174 9.80 -3.57 11.17
N HIS A 175 9.04 -3.12 12.16
CA HIS A 175 8.41 -1.81 12.11
C HIS A 175 9.44 -0.68 11.96
N LYS A 176 10.53 -0.73 12.75
CA LYS A 176 11.63 0.25 12.66
C LYS A 176 12.33 0.23 11.30
N ALA A 177 12.57 -0.95 10.73
CA ALA A 177 13.16 -1.08 9.40
C ALA A 177 12.25 -0.49 8.30
N TRP A 178 10.93 -0.67 8.45
CA TRP A 178 9.94 -0.19 7.47
C TRP A 178 9.82 1.33 7.39
N GLN A 179 10.24 2.06 8.44
CA GLN A 179 10.32 3.53 8.41
C GLN A 179 11.36 4.07 7.41
N LYS A 180 12.27 3.23 6.95
CA LYS A 180 13.29 3.62 5.96
C LYS A 180 12.74 3.75 4.54
N LEU A 181 11.60 3.09 4.24
CA LEU A 181 10.96 3.17 2.93
C LEU A 181 10.24 4.51 2.79
N LYS A 182 10.67 5.33 1.84
CA LYS A 182 10.10 6.63 1.51
C LYS A 182 9.52 6.59 0.11
N PHE A 183 8.48 7.40 -0.11
CA PHE A 183 7.81 7.52 -1.39
C PHE A 183 8.41 8.64 -2.24
#